data_b0cb9b5d97643886f80cd7c1c454aec3
#
_entry.id   b0cb9b5d97643886f80cd7c1c454aec3
#
_cell.length_a   1.000
_cell.length_b   1.000
_cell.length_c   1.000
_cell.angle_alpha   90.00
_cell.angle_beta   90.00
_cell.angle_gamma   90.00
#
_symmetry.space_group_name_H-M   'P 1'
#
loop_
_entity.id
_entity.type
_entity.pdbx_description
1 polymer ?
#
loop_
_entity_poly.entity_id
_entity_poly.type
_entity_poly.pdbx_seq_one_letter_code
_entity_poly.pdbx_strand_id
1 'polypeptide(L)'
;ILRITIKLKHKQHWGHSIFYVGNNLVIRIKQQPRSLLLKDLTIAIDAGHGGTNTGAGGLTGVLEKNITLALSLKLQAALEALGTKIIMTRTKEEFFDNKERILFYRDSLPDLLLSIHLNSSADPIRTAGTSTFYRYIGFRPLSNAIYQRMLELGLTEAGNNGSFNFMLNSP
;
A
#
# COMPACT_ATOMS: atom_id res chain seq x y z
N ILE A 1 -14.96 -16.21 -26.70
CA ILE A 1 -14.47 -15.43 -25.54
C ILE A 1 -15.66 -14.61 -25.03
N LEU A 2 -16.05 -14.79 -23.76
CA LEU A 2 -17.05 -13.97 -23.10
C LEU A 2 -16.35 -12.77 -22.45
N ARG A 3 -16.86 -11.55 -22.71
CA ARG A 3 -16.41 -10.31 -22.06
C ARG A 3 -17.53 -9.70 -21.25
N ILE A 4 -17.28 -9.42 -19.98
CA ILE A 4 -18.21 -8.67 -19.11
C ILE A 4 -17.60 -7.28 -18.92
N THR A 5 -18.39 -6.23 -19.25
CA THR A 5 -17.98 -4.82 -19.08
C THR A 5 -18.92 -4.15 -18.08
N ILE A 6 -18.37 -3.62 -17.01
CA ILE A 6 -19.12 -2.89 -15.99
C ILE A 6 -18.67 -1.42 -16.00
N LYS A 7 -19.59 -0.51 -16.37
CA LYS A 7 -19.33 0.92 -16.35
C LYS A 7 -19.68 1.48 -14.97
N LEU A 8 -18.68 2.03 -14.29
CA LEU A 8 -18.88 2.66 -12.99
C LEU A 8 -19.45 4.09 -13.15
N LYS A 9 -20.22 4.54 -12.16
CA LYS A 9 -20.74 5.92 -12.09
C LYS A 9 -19.64 6.93 -11.73
N HIS A 10 -18.68 6.52 -10.90
CA HIS A 10 -17.56 7.35 -10.47
C HIS A 10 -16.35 7.15 -11.37
N LYS A 11 -15.57 8.20 -11.58
CA LYS A 11 -14.34 8.15 -12.40
C LYS A 11 -13.24 7.31 -11.74
N GLN A 12 -13.20 7.33 -10.39
CA GLN A 12 -12.19 6.61 -9.62
C GLN A 12 -12.66 5.19 -9.31
N HIS A 13 -11.78 4.24 -9.52
CA HIS A 13 -11.94 2.86 -9.08
C HIS A 13 -11.43 2.72 -7.62
N TRP A 14 -12.26 2.12 -6.76
CA TRP A 14 -12.00 2.00 -5.31
C TRP A 14 -11.64 0.58 -4.85
N GLY A 15 -11.53 -0.33 -5.77
CA GLY A 15 -11.20 -1.73 -5.53
C GLY A 15 -12.25 -2.68 -6.10
N HIS A 16 -11.80 -3.87 -6.42
CA HIS A 16 -12.68 -4.97 -6.86
C HIS A 16 -12.07 -6.32 -6.46
N SER A 17 -12.91 -7.33 -6.42
CA SER A 17 -12.46 -8.72 -6.33
C SER A 17 -13.37 -9.60 -7.19
N ILE A 18 -12.79 -10.65 -7.75
CA ILE A 18 -13.49 -11.63 -8.60
C ILE A 18 -13.15 -13.01 -8.06
N PHE A 19 -14.16 -13.75 -7.67
CA PHE A 19 -13.98 -15.08 -7.07
C PHE A 19 -15.21 -15.95 -7.30
N TYR A 20 -15.09 -17.24 -7.04
CA TYR A 20 -16.19 -18.19 -7.11
C TYR A 20 -16.74 -18.52 -5.72
N VAL A 21 -18.08 -18.63 -5.62
CA VAL A 21 -18.77 -19.21 -4.49
C VAL A 21 -19.62 -20.36 -5.04
N GLY A 22 -19.19 -21.58 -4.83
CA GLY A 22 -19.72 -22.74 -5.55
C GLY A 22 -19.55 -22.54 -7.06
N ASN A 23 -20.63 -22.63 -7.82
CA ASN A 23 -20.65 -22.44 -9.28
C ASN A 23 -20.91 -20.97 -9.72
N ASN A 24 -21.05 -20.06 -8.77
CA ASN A 24 -21.37 -18.67 -9.07
C ASN A 24 -20.10 -17.84 -9.14
N LEU A 25 -19.89 -17.13 -10.25
CA LEU A 25 -18.87 -16.08 -10.37
C LEU A 25 -19.36 -14.83 -9.62
N VAL A 26 -18.61 -14.42 -8.60
CA VAL A 26 -18.90 -13.21 -7.81
C VAL A 26 -17.95 -12.11 -8.25
N ILE A 27 -18.51 -10.97 -8.69
CA ILE A 27 -17.77 -9.75 -8.98
C ILE A 27 -18.16 -8.73 -7.91
N ARG A 28 -17.23 -8.45 -6.99
CA ARG A 28 -17.41 -7.43 -5.96
C ARG A 28 -16.74 -6.14 -6.42
N ILE A 29 -17.46 -5.02 -6.38
CA ILE A 29 -16.90 -3.71 -6.70
C ILE A 29 -17.10 -2.82 -5.47
N LYS A 30 -16.01 -2.28 -4.94
CA LYS A 30 -16.07 -1.34 -3.83
C LYS A 30 -16.61 0.00 -4.32
N GLN A 31 -17.63 0.50 -3.65
CA GLN A 31 -18.18 1.82 -3.94
C GLN A 31 -17.25 2.92 -3.42
N GLN A 32 -17.29 4.08 -4.07
CA GLN A 32 -16.65 5.28 -3.56
C GLN A 32 -17.21 5.61 -2.17
N PRO A 33 -16.36 5.95 -1.18
CA PRO A 33 -16.81 6.48 0.09
C PRO A 33 -17.75 7.68 -0.09
N ARG A 34 -18.74 7.83 0.80
CA ARG A 34 -19.69 8.95 0.73
C ARG A 34 -19.02 10.29 0.91
N SER A 35 -17.95 10.33 1.68
CA SER A 35 -17.09 11.49 1.91
C SER A 35 -15.65 11.13 1.61
N LEU A 36 -14.89 12.07 1.04
CA LEU A 36 -13.45 11.95 0.78
C LEU A 36 -12.60 12.73 1.80
N LEU A 37 -13.22 13.24 2.86
CA LEU A 37 -12.49 13.84 3.97
C LEU A 37 -11.74 12.77 4.74
N LEU A 38 -10.51 13.03 5.14
CA LEU A 38 -9.65 12.06 5.83
C LEU A 38 -10.33 11.44 7.06
N LYS A 39 -11.06 12.22 7.83
CA LYS A 39 -11.81 11.76 9.03
C LYS A 39 -12.89 10.70 8.73
N ASP A 40 -13.35 10.61 7.49
CA ASP A 40 -14.42 9.71 7.08
C ASP A 40 -13.87 8.46 6.37
N LEU A 41 -12.54 8.39 6.18
CA LEU A 41 -11.87 7.28 5.52
C LEU A 41 -11.27 6.30 6.52
N THR A 42 -11.21 5.04 6.10
CA THR A 42 -10.40 4.00 6.73
C THR A 42 -9.17 3.76 5.87
N ILE A 43 -7.98 4.05 6.41
CA ILE A 43 -6.71 3.89 5.71
C ILE A 43 -5.92 2.76 6.36
N ALA A 44 -5.49 1.80 5.55
CA ALA A 44 -4.56 0.77 5.98
C ALA A 44 -3.12 1.24 5.73
N ILE A 45 -2.27 1.10 6.74
CA ILE A 45 -0.83 1.33 6.64
C ILE A 45 -0.14 0.01 6.88
N ASP A 46 0.62 -0.44 5.90
CA ASP A 46 1.42 -1.64 5.99
C ASP A 46 2.90 -1.27 6.21
N ALA A 47 3.39 -1.58 7.39
CA ALA A 47 4.82 -1.49 7.69
C ALA A 47 5.53 -2.72 7.10
N GLY A 48 6.23 -2.54 5.99
CA GLY A 48 6.90 -3.64 5.29
C GLY A 48 7.84 -4.44 6.19
N HIS A 49 7.97 -5.74 5.92
CA HIS A 49 8.79 -6.68 6.68
C HIS A 49 8.35 -6.85 8.15
N GLY A 50 9.23 -7.31 9.03
CA GLY A 50 9.00 -7.50 10.47
C GLY A 50 9.44 -8.87 10.95
N GLY A 51 9.73 -9.00 12.26
CA GLY A 51 10.20 -10.22 12.89
C GLY A 51 11.44 -10.79 12.21
N THR A 52 11.36 -12.02 11.75
CA THR A 52 12.45 -12.74 11.05
C THR A 52 12.74 -12.20 9.65
N ASN A 53 11.78 -11.51 9.02
CA ASN A 53 11.98 -10.85 7.74
C ASN A 53 12.52 -9.44 7.97
N THR A 54 13.82 -9.25 7.80
CA THR A 54 14.50 -7.98 8.09
C THR A 54 14.33 -6.91 7.01
N GLY A 55 13.97 -7.32 5.78
CA GLY A 55 14.10 -6.45 4.62
C GLY A 55 15.56 -6.17 4.29
N ALA A 56 15.82 -5.08 3.59
CA ALA A 56 17.17 -4.64 3.26
C ALA A 56 17.95 -4.21 4.51
N GLY A 57 19.27 -4.40 4.47
CA GLY A 57 20.21 -3.93 5.49
C GLY A 57 21.03 -2.75 4.97
N GLY A 58 21.11 -1.68 5.74
CA GLY A 58 22.01 -0.56 5.46
C GLY A 58 23.43 -0.86 5.93
N LEU A 59 24.43 -0.12 5.40
CA LEU A 59 25.85 -0.25 5.78
C LEU A 59 26.10 -0.03 7.29
N THR A 60 25.25 0.74 7.94
CA THR A 60 25.33 1.03 9.39
C THR A 60 24.66 -0.04 10.26
N GLY A 61 24.19 -1.14 9.66
CA GLY A 61 23.45 -2.20 10.36
C GLY A 61 21.97 -1.89 10.60
N VAL A 62 21.47 -0.76 10.12
CA VAL A 62 20.04 -0.41 10.20
C VAL A 62 19.25 -1.31 9.27
N LEU A 63 18.18 -1.92 9.78
CA LEU A 63 17.32 -2.83 9.04
C LEU A 63 16.07 -2.10 8.52
N GLU A 64 15.64 -2.42 7.31
CA GLU A 64 14.44 -1.85 6.67
C GLU A 64 13.21 -1.98 7.58
N LYS A 65 12.99 -3.15 8.17
CA LYS A 65 11.84 -3.41 9.06
C LYS A 65 11.70 -2.40 10.20
N ASN A 66 12.81 -1.88 10.73
CA ASN A 66 12.81 -0.91 11.83
C ASN A 66 12.38 0.48 11.34
N ILE A 67 12.88 0.88 10.17
CA ILE A 67 12.55 2.17 9.56
C ILE A 67 11.09 2.17 9.08
N THR A 68 10.64 1.10 8.42
CA THR A 68 9.26 1.01 7.95
C THR A 68 8.26 1.06 9.10
N LEU A 69 8.55 0.38 10.23
CA LEU A 69 7.71 0.46 11.42
C LEU A 69 7.68 1.88 12.00
N ALA A 70 8.84 2.51 12.17
CA ALA A 70 8.94 3.85 12.74
C ALA A 70 8.21 4.89 11.87
N LEU A 71 8.35 4.83 10.54
CA LEU A 71 7.65 5.71 9.61
C LEU A 71 6.14 5.44 9.63
N SER A 72 5.73 4.19 9.65
CA SER A 72 4.31 3.81 9.68
C SER A 72 3.61 4.29 10.95
N LEU A 73 4.25 4.17 12.10
CA LEU A 73 3.70 4.67 13.37
C LEU A 73 3.60 6.20 13.40
N LYS A 74 4.57 6.92 12.82
CA LYS A 74 4.49 8.38 12.68
C LYS A 74 3.35 8.80 11.74
N LEU A 75 3.19 8.08 10.62
CA LEU A 75 2.11 8.34 9.68
C LEU A 75 0.75 8.03 10.30
N GLN A 76 0.62 6.92 11.06
CA GLN A 76 -0.57 6.61 11.83
C GLN A 76 -0.95 7.77 12.75
N ALA A 77 -0.04 8.20 13.61
CA ALA A 77 -0.30 9.29 14.56
C ALA A 77 -0.73 10.60 13.86
N ALA A 78 -0.08 10.93 12.73
CA ALA A 78 -0.42 12.14 11.97
C ALA A 78 -1.82 12.05 11.35
N LEU A 79 -2.21 10.90 10.81
CA LEU A 79 -3.53 10.72 10.20
C LEU A 79 -4.64 10.59 11.25
N GLU A 80 -4.39 9.92 12.38
CA GLU A 80 -5.33 9.83 13.51
C GLU A 80 -5.60 11.22 14.13
N ALA A 81 -4.61 12.10 14.18
CA ALA A 81 -4.78 13.49 14.60
C ALA A 81 -5.72 14.27 13.66
N LEU A 82 -5.89 13.84 12.42
CA LEU A 82 -6.86 14.37 11.45
C LEU A 82 -8.22 13.64 11.49
N GLY A 83 -8.39 12.73 12.45
CA GLY A 83 -9.62 11.98 12.65
C GLY A 83 -9.75 10.72 11.76
N THR A 84 -8.71 10.36 11.01
CA THR A 84 -8.73 9.20 10.11
C THR A 84 -8.71 7.90 10.91
N LYS A 85 -9.53 6.92 10.51
CA LYS A 85 -9.45 5.56 11.05
C LYS A 85 -8.29 4.81 10.41
N ILE A 86 -7.33 4.35 11.22
CA ILE A 86 -6.16 3.61 10.74
C ILE A 86 -6.25 2.13 11.09
N ILE A 87 -5.79 1.30 10.15
CA ILE A 87 -5.62 -0.14 10.30
C ILE A 87 -4.17 -0.48 9.99
N MET A 88 -3.53 -1.28 10.83
CA MET A 88 -2.17 -1.77 10.62
C MET A 88 -2.08 -3.27 10.89
N THR A 89 -1.24 -4.00 10.16
CA THR A 89 -0.91 -5.40 10.46
C THR A 89 -0.04 -5.49 11.70
N ARG A 90 0.94 -4.59 11.84
CA ARG A 90 1.83 -4.56 12.98
C ARG A 90 2.06 -3.15 13.51
N THR A 91 2.11 -3.03 14.82
CA THR A 91 2.47 -1.81 15.55
C THR A 91 3.70 -2.03 16.44
N LYS A 92 4.26 -3.21 16.40
CA LYS A 92 5.46 -3.62 17.14
C LYS A 92 6.32 -4.54 16.27
N GLU A 93 7.40 -5.04 16.84
CA GLU A 93 8.28 -5.98 16.18
C GLU A 93 7.65 -7.38 16.19
N GLU A 94 7.02 -7.74 15.07
CA GLU A 94 6.37 -9.03 14.85
C GLU A 94 6.39 -9.39 13.36
N PHE A 95 6.28 -10.66 13.05
CA PHE A 95 6.26 -11.19 11.69
C PHE A 95 4.83 -11.43 11.24
N PHE A 96 4.52 -10.95 10.05
CA PHE A 96 3.36 -11.35 9.26
C PHE A 96 3.84 -11.80 7.89
N ASP A 97 3.43 -12.97 7.45
CA ASP A 97 3.70 -13.39 6.09
C ASP A 97 2.84 -12.59 5.09
N ASN A 98 3.23 -12.66 3.82
CA ASN A 98 2.54 -11.88 2.79
C ASN A 98 1.09 -12.32 2.57
N LYS A 99 0.78 -13.61 2.75
CA LYS A 99 -0.57 -14.13 2.61
C LYS A 99 -1.46 -13.64 3.75
N GLU A 100 -0.95 -13.65 4.97
CA GLU A 100 -1.65 -13.12 6.14
C GLU A 100 -1.94 -11.63 5.98
N ARG A 101 -0.97 -10.82 5.48
CA ARG A 101 -1.15 -9.39 5.18
C ARG A 101 -2.26 -9.17 4.16
N ILE A 102 -2.22 -9.91 3.05
CA ILE A 102 -3.23 -9.80 1.99
C ILE A 102 -4.61 -10.11 2.53
N LEU A 103 -4.76 -11.22 3.27
CA LEU A 103 -6.03 -11.64 3.85
C LEU A 103 -6.55 -10.60 4.85
N PHE A 104 -5.69 -10.09 5.74
CA PHE A 104 -6.04 -9.08 6.73
C PHE A 104 -6.59 -7.82 6.07
N TYR A 105 -5.90 -7.27 5.05
CA TYR A 105 -6.36 -6.06 4.37
C TYR A 105 -7.57 -6.31 3.48
N ARG A 106 -7.66 -7.49 2.84
CA ARG A 106 -8.84 -7.87 2.07
C ARG A 106 -10.09 -7.92 2.95
N ASP A 107 -9.98 -8.50 4.14
CA ASP A 107 -11.12 -8.71 5.04
C ASP A 107 -11.47 -7.43 5.81
N SER A 108 -10.50 -6.57 6.07
CA SER A 108 -10.71 -5.26 6.72
C SER A 108 -11.33 -4.21 5.80
N LEU A 109 -11.26 -4.39 4.47
CA LEU A 109 -11.84 -3.52 3.44
C LEU A 109 -11.52 -2.02 3.60
N PRO A 110 -10.25 -1.62 3.78
CA PRO A 110 -9.89 -0.20 3.89
C PRO A 110 -10.25 0.56 2.61
N ASP A 111 -10.40 1.89 2.71
CA ASP A 111 -10.61 2.75 1.56
C ASP A 111 -9.33 2.97 0.76
N LEU A 112 -8.23 3.08 1.45
CA LEU A 112 -6.88 3.19 0.88
C LEU A 112 -5.95 2.23 1.60
N LEU A 113 -4.95 1.72 0.88
CA LEU A 113 -3.85 0.93 1.43
C LEU A 113 -2.53 1.55 0.99
N LEU A 114 -1.65 1.82 1.95
CA LEU A 114 -0.30 2.30 1.76
C LEU A 114 0.67 1.30 2.37
N SER A 115 1.54 0.70 1.55
CA SER A 115 2.63 -0.15 2.01
C SER A 115 3.93 0.63 1.98
N ILE A 116 4.66 0.63 3.10
CA ILE A 116 5.88 1.40 3.30
C ILE A 116 7.08 0.46 3.27
N HIS A 117 7.98 0.71 2.33
CA HIS A 117 9.21 -0.02 2.10
C HIS A 117 10.37 0.94 1.86
N LEU A 118 11.59 0.43 1.86
CA LEU A 118 12.78 1.14 1.41
C LEU A 118 13.28 0.49 0.13
N ASN A 119 13.75 1.32 -0.79
CA ASN A 119 14.52 0.82 -1.93
C ASN A 119 15.91 0.38 -1.47
N SER A 120 16.47 -0.62 -2.14
CA SER A 120 17.83 -1.09 -1.92
C SER A 120 18.62 -1.10 -3.23
N SER A 121 19.95 -0.99 -3.12
CA SER A 121 20.88 -1.16 -4.23
C SER A 121 21.91 -2.23 -3.86
N ALA A 122 22.31 -3.02 -4.86
CA ALA A 122 23.43 -3.96 -4.69
C ALA A 122 24.79 -3.21 -4.55
N ASP A 123 24.86 -1.98 -5.06
CA ASP A 123 26.01 -1.10 -4.86
C ASP A 123 25.76 -0.23 -3.62
N PRO A 124 26.56 -0.41 -2.54
CA PRO A 124 26.34 0.30 -1.29
C PRO A 124 26.60 1.80 -1.36
N ILE A 125 27.28 2.27 -2.40
CA ILE A 125 27.60 3.70 -2.61
C ILE A 125 26.48 4.39 -3.40
N ARG A 126 25.68 3.62 -4.12
CA ARG A 126 24.64 4.14 -5.00
C ARG A 126 23.32 4.28 -4.28
N THR A 127 22.75 5.48 -4.29
CA THR A 127 21.37 5.70 -3.82
C THR A 127 20.37 4.96 -4.71
N ALA A 128 19.47 4.20 -4.10
CA ALA A 128 18.41 3.51 -4.83
C ALA A 128 17.27 4.47 -5.25
N GLY A 129 17.26 5.71 -4.73
CA GLY A 129 16.23 6.71 -5.00
C GLY A 129 14.88 6.40 -4.37
N THR A 130 13.90 7.28 -4.58
CA THR A 130 12.53 7.09 -4.12
C THR A 130 11.62 6.69 -5.27
N SER A 131 10.73 5.74 -5.01
CA SER A 131 9.73 5.31 -5.98
C SER A 131 8.37 5.08 -5.32
N THR A 132 7.33 5.14 -6.13
CA THR A 132 6.00 4.67 -5.74
C THR A 132 5.52 3.63 -6.76
N PHE A 133 4.69 2.73 -6.29
CA PHE A 133 4.19 1.61 -7.09
C PHE A 133 2.66 1.54 -7.03
N TYR A 134 2.05 1.13 -8.13
CA TYR A 134 0.62 0.81 -8.18
C TYR A 134 0.41 -0.45 -9.02
N ARG A 135 -0.62 -1.23 -8.70
CA ARG A 135 -0.98 -2.41 -9.50
C ARG A 135 -1.92 -2.05 -10.64
N TYR A 136 -3.02 -1.41 -10.33
CA TYR A 136 -4.05 -1.06 -11.30
C TYR A 136 -3.96 0.41 -11.67
N ILE A 137 -4.14 0.70 -12.95
CA ILE A 137 -4.03 2.06 -13.50
C ILE A 137 -4.95 3.07 -12.79
N GLY A 138 -6.08 2.62 -12.25
CA GLY A 138 -6.98 3.46 -11.47
C GLY A 138 -6.38 4.02 -10.18
N PHE A 139 -5.31 3.41 -9.64
CA PHE A 139 -4.61 3.88 -8.43
C PHE A 139 -3.38 4.74 -8.72
N ARG A 140 -3.01 4.87 -10.00
CA ARG A 140 -1.88 5.71 -10.42
C ARG A 140 -1.99 7.16 -9.95
N PRO A 141 -3.17 7.84 -9.96
CA PRO A 141 -3.28 9.22 -9.50
C PRO A 141 -2.84 9.39 -8.03
N LEU A 142 -3.27 8.51 -7.12
CA LEU A 142 -2.85 8.52 -5.72
C LEU A 142 -1.35 8.27 -5.59
N SER A 143 -0.86 7.21 -6.25
CA SER A 143 0.56 6.84 -6.24
C SER A 143 1.44 7.98 -6.75
N ASN A 144 1.02 8.65 -7.83
CA ASN A 144 1.74 9.80 -8.38
C ASN A 144 1.70 11.02 -7.45
N ALA A 145 0.57 11.29 -6.82
CA ALA A 145 0.47 12.40 -5.86
C ALA A 145 1.42 12.21 -4.68
N ILE A 146 1.51 10.99 -4.14
CA ILE A 146 2.48 10.65 -3.08
C ILE A 146 3.90 10.80 -3.59
N TYR A 147 4.20 10.31 -4.80
CA TYR A 147 5.52 10.41 -5.41
C TYR A 147 6.01 11.86 -5.50
N GLN A 148 5.16 12.75 -6.03
CA GLN A 148 5.50 14.17 -6.14
C GLN A 148 5.80 14.80 -4.77
N ARG A 149 5.03 14.46 -3.74
CA ARG A 149 5.30 14.94 -2.37
C ARG A 149 6.61 14.42 -1.79
N MET A 150 6.99 13.18 -2.13
CA MET A 150 8.28 12.64 -1.71
C MET A 150 9.46 13.35 -2.40
N LEU A 151 9.30 13.74 -3.67
CA LEU A 151 10.33 14.49 -4.40
C LEU A 151 10.55 15.90 -3.83
N GLU A 152 9.52 16.54 -3.27
CA GLU A 152 9.63 17.83 -2.57
C GLU A 152 10.59 17.79 -1.36
N LEU A 153 10.88 16.58 -0.85
CA LEU A 153 11.88 16.36 0.21
C LEU A 153 13.32 16.31 -0.30
N GLY A 154 13.54 16.52 -1.60
CA GLY A 154 14.87 16.46 -2.22
C GLY A 154 15.40 15.04 -2.43
N LEU A 155 14.53 14.04 -2.42
CA LEU A 155 14.91 12.64 -2.66
C LEU A 155 15.17 12.40 -4.16
N THR A 156 16.17 11.56 -4.46
CA THR A 156 16.49 11.16 -5.84
C THR A 156 15.32 10.40 -6.47
N GLU A 157 15.02 10.72 -7.72
CA GLU A 157 13.94 10.08 -8.47
C GLU A 157 14.27 8.63 -8.83
N ALA A 158 13.32 7.72 -8.62
CA ALA A 158 13.38 6.34 -9.12
C ALA A 158 12.03 5.87 -9.74
N GLY A 159 11.07 6.79 -9.89
CA GLY A 159 9.88 6.65 -10.71
C GLY A 159 8.59 6.29 -9.98
N ASN A 160 7.47 6.55 -10.68
CA ASN A 160 6.13 6.07 -10.33
C ASN A 160 5.78 4.90 -11.26
N ASN A 161 5.81 3.68 -10.74
CA ASN A 161 5.87 2.46 -11.53
C ASN A 161 4.61 1.60 -11.36
N GLY A 162 4.07 1.11 -12.49
CA GLY A 162 3.08 0.03 -12.49
C GLY A 162 3.80 -1.31 -12.29
N SER A 163 3.46 -2.07 -11.25
CA SER A 163 4.04 -3.38 -10.99
C SER A 163 2.97 -4.41 -10.69
N PHE A 164 2.97 -5.48 -11.47
CA PHE A 164 2.08 -6.62 -11.27
C PHE A 164 2.61 -7.63 -10.26
N ASN A 165 3.88 -7.50 -9.87
CA ASN A 165 4.59 -8.46 -9.03
C ASN A 165 4.64 -8.08 -7.54
N PHE A 166 4.05 -6.95 -7.14
CA PHE A 166 3.98 -6.58 -5.74
C PHE A 166 2.90 -7.40 -5.04
N MET A 167 3.31 -8.14 -4.00
CA MET A 167 2.44 -9.10 -3.31
C MET A 167 1.20 -8.44 -2.71
N LEU A 168 1.33 -7.28 -2.04
CA LEU A 168 0.20 -6.55 -1.45
C LEU A 168 -0.72 -5.90 -2.48
N ASN A 169 -0.32 -5.86 -3.74
CA ASN A 169 -1.14 -5.40 -4.84
C ASN A 169 -2.03 -6.50 -5.42
N SER A 170 -1.97 -7.71 -4.88
CA SER A 170 -2.89 -8.80 -5.24
C SER A 170 -4.14 -8.73 -4.38
N PRO A 171 -5.32 -8.65 -4.98
CA PRO A 171 -6.59 -8.77 -4.26
C PRO A 171 -6.77 -10.17 -3.74
#